data_890d740c01306511b18e116ed7283106
#
_entry.id   890d740c01306511b18e116ed7283106
#
_cell.length_a   1.000
_cell.length_b   1.000
_cell.length_c   1.000
_cell.angle_alpha   90.00
_cell.angle_beta   90.00
_cell.angle_gamma   90.00
#
_symmetry.space_group_name_H-M   'P 1'
#
loop_
_entity.id
_entity.type
_entity.pdbx_description
1 polymer ?
#
loop_
_entity_poly.entity_id
_entity_poly.type
_entity_poly.pdbx_seq_one_letter_code
_entity_poly.pdbx_strand_id
1 'polypeptide(L)' 'MKIIDARGLSCPEPVILTRQALASGEASYQVIVDNNTSKENVTRYAHHQGYEVSISEQYGEYTLSLSK' A
#
# COMPACT_ATOMS: atom_id res chain seq x y z
N MET A 1 -11.95 7.12 2.69
CA MET A 1 -10.84 6.21 2.35
C MET A 1 -10.01 6.80 1.22
N LYS A 2 -8.70 6.74 1.37
CA LYS A 2 -7.80 7.27 0.36
C LYS A 2 -7.24 6.11 -0.48
N ILE A 3 -7.25 6.28 -1.80
CA ILE A 3 -6.74 5.25 -2.71
C ILE A 3 -5.44 5.76 -3.34
N ILE A 4 -4.39 4.96 -3.25
CA ILE A 4 -3.07 5.29 -3.79
C ILE A 4 -2.79 4.31 -4.93
N ASP A 5 -2.65 4.82 -6.14
CA ASP A 5 -2.32 4.01 -7.30
C ASP A 5 -0.82 4.03 -7.50
N ALA A 6 -0.17 2.92 -7.15
CA ALA A 6 1.28 2.78 -7.26
C ALA A 6 1.67 1.78 -8.34
N ARG A 7 0.75 1.50 -9.28
CA ARG A 7 1.04 0.59 -10.38
C ARG A 7 2.07 1.22 -11.31
N GLY A 8 2.92 0.37 -11.88
CA GLY A 8 3.96 0.84 -12.78
C GLY A 8 5.17 1.46 -12.11
N LEU A 9 5.18 1.51 -10.79
CA LEU A 9 6.29 2.08 -10.04
C LEU A 9 7.16 0.97 -9.47
N SER A 10 8.45 1.26 -9.32
CA SER A 10 9.38 0.30 -8.75
C SER A 10 9.86 0.81 -7.39
N CYS A 11 10.40 -0.14 -6.58
CA CYS A 11 10.94 0.17 -5.27
C CYS A 11 11.97 1.29 -5.39
N PRO A 12 11.96 2.32 -4.50
CA PRO A 12 11.14 2.41 -3.29
C PRO A 12 9.88 3.27 -3.45
N GLU A 13 9.46 3.60 -4.66
CA GLU A 13 8.40 4.58 -4.88
C GLU A 13 7.06 4.20 -4.27
N PRO A 14 6.58 2.93 -4.37
CA PRO A 14 5.31 2.58 -3.72
C PRO A 14 5.33 2.84 -2.22
N VAL A 15 6.44 2.55 -1.55
CA VAL A 15 6.56 2.81 -0.12
C VAL A 15 6.57 4.30 0.18
N ILE A 16 7.23 5.10 -0.65
CA ILE A 16 7.26 6.55 -0.48
C ILE A 16 5.86 7.12 -0.61
N LEU A 17 5.10 6.70 -1.62
CA LEU A 17 3.73 7.16 -1.79
C LEU A 17 2.86 6.77 -0.61
N THR A 18 3.03 5.55 -0.10
CA THR A 18 2.28 5.09 1.06
C THR A 18 2.61 5.95 2.27
N ARG A 19 3.88 6.23 2.50
CA ARG A 19 4.29 7.07 3.62
C ARG A 19 3.66 8.46 3.53
N GLN A 20 3.67 9.05 2.35
CA GLN A 20 3.06 10.37 2.16
C GLN A 20 1.56 10.33 2.42
N ALA A 21 0.89 9.26 1.96
CA ALA A 21 -0.54 9.14 2.17
C ALA A 21 -0.89 8.97 3.66
N LEU A 22 -0.10 8.19 4.39
CA LEU A 22 -0.37 7.96 5.82
C LEU A 22 -0.26 9.26 6.62
N ALA A 23 0.50 10.21 6.14
CA ALA A 23 0.62 11.51 6.81
C ALA A 23 -0.66 12.32 6.72
N SER A 24 -1.60 11.97 5.84
CA SER A 24 -2.86 12.72 5.70
C SER A 24 -3.85 12.43 6.83
N GLY A 25 -3.63 11.38 7.61
CA GLY A 25 -4.47 11.11 8.79
C GLY A 25 -5.82 10.51 8.49
N GLU A 26 -5.99 9.82 7.37
CA GLU A 26 -7.25 9.17 7.05
C GLU A 26 -7.46 7.91 7.90
N ALA A 27 -8.71 7.47 8.02
CA ALA A 27 -9.02 6.28 8.81
C ALA A 27 -8.59 5.00 8.11
N SER A 28 -8.60 4.98 6.78
CA SER A 28 -8.21 3.81 6.02
C SER A 28 -7.64 4.21 4.67
N TYR A 29 -6.88 3.29 4.08
CA TYR A 29 -6.21 3.52 2.79
C TYR A 29 -6.27 2.26 1.95
N GLN A 30 -6.22 2.43 0.63
CA GLN A 30 -5.97 1.32 -0.28
C GLN A 30 -4.77 1.67 -1.14
N VAL A 31 -3.84 0.73 -1.27
CA VAL A 31 -2.67 0.90 -2.13
C VAL A 31 -2.73 -0.18 -3.20
N ILE A 32 -2.63 0.23 -4.46
CA ILE A 32 -2.68 -0.71 -5.58
C ILE A 32 -1.28 -0.81 -6.16
N VAL A 33 -0.76 -2.05 -6.22
CA VAL A 33 0.56 -2.32 -6.80
C VAL A 33 0.43 -3.47 -7.78
N ASP A 34 1.40 -3.61 -8.67
CA ASP A 34 1.33 -4.59 -9.75
C ASP A 34 2.48 -5.58 -9.73
N ASN A 35 3.18 -5.71 -8.60
CA ASN A 35 4.26 -6.70 -8.51
C ASN A 35 4.43 -7.14 -7.06
N ASN A 36 5.02 -8.31 -6.89
CA ASN A 36 5.13 -8.92 -5.57
C ASN A 36 6.10 -8.16 -4.66
N THR A 37 7.16 -7.61 -5.22
CA THR A 37 8.14 -6.86 -4.43
C THR A 37 7.50 -5.64 -3.79
N SER A 38 6.74 -4.87 -4.57
CA SER A 38 6.03 -3.70 -4.05
C SER A 38 5.01 -4.11 -3.00
N LYS A 39 4.26 -5.20 -3.27
CA LYS A 39 3.29 -5.69 -2.29
C LYS A 39 3.95 -5.99 -0.96
N GLU A 40 5.07 -6.70 -0.98
CA GLU A 40 5.75 -7.06 0.27
C GLU A 40 6.31 -5.86 0.99
N ASN A 41 6.91 -4.93 0.24
CA ASN A 41 7.51 -3.75 0.85
C ASN A 41 6.48 -2.84 1.49
N VAL A 42 5.36 -2.59 0.80
CA VAL A 42 4.30 -1.76 1.35
C VAL A 42 3.66 -2.42 2.56
N THR A 43 3.43 -3.73 2.48
CA THR A 43 2.85 -4.47 3.60
C THR A 43 3.74 -4.35 4.84
N ARG A 44 5.05 -4.54 4.67
CA ARG A 44 5.99 -4.45 5.78
C ARG A 44 5.99 -3.06 6.38
N TYR A 45 6.02 -2.04 5.53
CA TYR A 45 6.02 -0.67 6.02
C TYR A 45 4.74 -0.36 6.79
N ALA A 46 3.59 -0.78 6.25
CA ALA A 46 2.30 -0.51 6.92
C ALA A 46 2.23 -1.19 8.27
N HIS A 47 2.67 -2.45 8.36
CA HIS A 47 2.72 -3.16 9.65
C HIS A 47 3.62 -2.41 10.64
N HIS A 48 4.75 -1.90 10.18
CA HIS A 48 5.66 -1.14 11.03
C HIS A 48 5.00 0.10 11.60
N GLN A 49 4.09 0.69 10.86
CA GLN A 49 3.36 1.88 11.27
C GLN A 49 2.10 1.56 12.08
N GLY A 50 1.89 0.28 12.41
CA GLY A 50 0.76 -0.12 13.24
C GLY A 50 -0.53 -0.35 12.50
N TYR A 51 -0.49 -0.51 11.17
CA TYR A 51 -1.68 -0.79 10.39
C TYR A 51 -1.86 -2.28 10.17
N GLU A 52 -3.12 -2.70 10.08
CA GLU A 52 -3.46 -4.02 9.60
C GLU A 52 -3.59 -3.96 8.09
N VAL A 53 -3.15 -5.02 7.41
CA VAL A 53 -3.14 -5.06 5.96
C VAL A 53 -3.93 -6.27 5.48
N SER A 54 -4.92 -6.01 4.62
CA SER A 54 -5.64 -7.06 3.90
C SER A 54 -5.24 -6.95 2.43
N ILE A 55 -4.94 -8.08 1.81
CA ILE A 55 -4.43 -8.11 0.44
C ILE A 55 -5.40 -8.87 -0.44
N SER A 56 -5.78 -8.24 -1.56
CA SER A 56 -6.60 -8.86 -2.59
C SER A 56 -5.80 -8.85 -3.90
N GLU A 57 -5.75 -10.00 -4.57
CA GLU A 57 -5.04 -10.11 -5.84
C GLU A 57 -6.02 -10.36 -6.97
N GLN A 58 -5.84 -9.66 -8.10
CA GLN A 58 -6.68 -9.85 -9.27
C GLN A 58 -5.89 -9.42 -10.51
N TYR A 59 -5.78 -10.33 -11.47
CA TYR A 59 -5.13 -10.03 -12.76
C TYR A 59 -3.71 -9.47 -12.60
N GLY A 60 -2.94 -10.02 -11.67
CA GLY A 60 -1.56 -9.58 -11.46
C GLY A 60 -1.42 -8.29 -10.69
N GLU A 61 -2.51 -7.74 -10.19
CA GLU A 61 -2.50 -6.53 -9.37
C GLU A 61 -2.91 -6.89 -7.95
N TYR A 62 -2.34 -6.16 -7.00
CA TYR A 62 -2.63 -6.37 -5.58
C TYR A 62 -3.21 -5.09 -5.01
N THR A 63 -4.35 -5.21 -4.33
CA THR A 63 -4.94 -4.11 -3.59
C THR A 63 -4.72 -4.37 -2.11
N LEU A 64 -3.97 -3.47 -1.47
CA LEU A 64 -3.66 -3.59 -0.05
C LEU A 64 -4.55 -2.61 0.70
N SER A 65 -5.39 -3.14 1.58
CA SER A 65 -6.27 -2.32 2.40
C SER A 65 -5.62 -2.14 3.77
N LEU A 66 -5.33 -0.91 4.13
CA LEU A 66 -4.65 -0.57 5.38
C LEU A 66 -5.66 0.06 6.33
N SER A 67 -5.71 -0.44 7.56
CA SER A 67 -6.60 0.12 8.59
C SER A 67 -5.96 -0.04 9.95
N LYS A 68 -6.36 0.83 10.88
CA LYS A 68 -5.92 0.72 12.28
C LYS A 68 -7.04 0.23 13.16
#